data_f4ad46cec1a99587999d2660977a39d4
#
_entry.id   f4ad46cec1a99587999d2660977a39d4
#
_cell.length_a   1.000
_cell.length_b   1.000
_cell.length_c   1.000
_cell.angle_alpha   90.00
_cell.angle_beta   90.00
_cell.angle_gamma   90.00
#
_symmetry.space_group_name_H-M   'P 1'
#
loop_
_entity.id
_entity.type
_entity.pdbx_description
1 polymer ?
#
loop_
_entity_poly.entity_id
_entity_poly.type
_entity_poly.pdbx_seq_one_letter_code
_entity_poly.pdbx_strand_id
1 'polypeptide(L)'
;MSEGIWTIRPCPHRQASGLAKELGLSEITASVLVRRGYGDPEVARAFLAGEQPLHDPSLLGDMAVAVERIRAAIAAGQRICVHGDYDVDGICATVLAVLLLRELGADVEWHLPSRFDEGYGVSGQTLERLAEEGCGLVLTVDCGITAVEEVRRARELGLDVIVTDHHRPGDELPDCPIVATRPSDYPFQELCGTGVVYKLGQALLGVESEVLRRHLDLVALATIADVVPLVGENRSLAIAGLRTLARTQKLGLRALMKAAHVDPAAVDAGKVGFRLAPRINAAGRLGDPRAALELLLAEDADEARRLADRLEELNRDRQAVEDKILRAAIAQVEEWPEAKRRRSAYVVWGADWHEGVIGIVASRLVERYHRPVVLIAGTDGLWKGSGRSIPSFDLHGALGACSTFLGRFGGHRAAAGLSIAPDRVEPFAEAFAARAEGLLAPEDLVPATVVDAVLPRGAKLTLELCEELRALAPFGLANPDVTLLAPGCELGELATVGDGKHLRFRVQRDGHDAGGAIAFGQGTKLDRYRREGRYDVAFRLQENHWNGTVSPQLVVRRVFDADDRFDEVYAWLRAQWDARQRDAHAQRIFDELELEDGGPKRHPLESETFRALLEQPALLRAA
;
A
#
# COMPACT_ATOMS: atom_id res chain seq x y z
N MET A 1 20.18 12.08 12.16
CA MET A 1 18.71 12.14 11.93
C MET A 1 18.06 11.49 13.14
N SER A 2 17.03 12.10 13.74
CA SER A 2 16.27 11.48 14.83
C SER A 2 15.67 10.16 14.35
N GLU A 3 15.58 9.15 15.22
CA GLU A 3 14.94 7.86 14.87
C GLU A 3 13.43 7.99 14.69
N GLY A 4 12.88 9.20 14.75
CA GLY A 4 11.45 9.46 14.73
C GLY A 4 10.81 9.25 16.09
N ILE A 5 9.49 9.25 16.09
CA ILE A 5 8.68 9.01 17.27
C ILE A 5 7.76 7.80 17.03
N TRP A 6 7.19 7.26 18.09
CA TRP A 6 6.08 6.32 17.95
C TRP A 6 4.79 6.93 18.52
N THR A 7 3.68 6.51 17.98
CA THR A 7 2.35 6.95 18.39
C THR A 7 1.43 5.74 18.56
N ILE A 8 0.44 5.86 19.42
CA ILE A 8 -0.58 4.83 19.64
C ILE A 8 -1.95 5.49 19.79
N ARG A 9 -2.96 4.90 19.17
CA ARG A 9 -4.34 5.35 19.34
C ARG A 9 -4.90 4.89 20.69
N PRO A 10 -5.81 5.64 21.31
CA PRO A 10 -6.53 5.21 22.50
C PRO A 10 -7.26 3.87 22.28
N CYS A 11 -7.42 3.08 23.33
CA CYS A 11 -8.15 1.82 23.29
C CYS A 11 -8.90 1.65 24.60
N PRO A 12 -10.24 1.62 24.64
CA PRO A 12 -11.01 1.29 25.83
C PRO A 12 -10.70 -0.13 26.30
N HIS A 13 -10.19 -0.28 27.53
CA HIS A 13 -9.77 -1.58 28.06
C HIS A 13 -10.95 -2.54 28.21
N ARG A 14 -12.09 -2.05 28.71
CA ARG A 14 -13.28 -2.88 28.89
C ARG A 14 -13.76 -3.47 27.57
N GLN A 15 -13.71 -2.68 26.50
CA GLN A 15 -14.08 -3.14 25.18
C GLN A 15 -13.10 -4.21 24.66
N ALA A 16 -11.79 -3.97 24.78
CA ALA A 16 -10.77 -4.94 24.36
C ALA A 16 -10.84 -6.25 25.18
N SER A 17 -10.98 -6.15 26.50
CA SER A 17 -11.09 -7.33 27.36
C SER A 17 -12.40 -8.10 27.14
N GLY A 18 -13.51 -7.39 26.89
CA GLY A 18 -14.80 -8.00 26.50
C GLY A 18 -14.67 -8.77 25.19
N LEU A 19 -14.11 -8.13 24.17
CA LEU A 19 -13.88 -8.73 22.85
C LEU A 19 -12.95 -9.95 22.94
N ALA A 20 -11.87 -9.85 23.73
CA ALA A 20 -10.94 -10.96 23.96
C ALA A 20 -11.66 -12.21 24.51
N LYS A 21 -12.49 -12.01 25.53
CA LYS A 21 -13.25 -13.12 26.15
C LYS A 21 -14.27 -13.72 25.20
N GLU A 22 -14.99 -12.89 24.45
CA GLU A 22 -16.06 -13.35 23.57
C GLU A 22 -15.54 -14.09 22.34
N LEU A 23 -14.38 -13.66 21.79
CA LEU A 23 -13.77 -14.28 20.62
C LEU A 23 -12.69 -15.32 20.96
N GLY A 24 -12.32 -15.48 22.23
CA GLY A 24 -11.25 -16.39 22.64
C GLY A 24 -9.87 -15.94 22.19
N LEU A 25 -9.63 -14.63 22.08
CA LEU A 25 -8.38 -14.02 21.64
C LEU A 25 -7.56 -13.51 22.82
N SER A 26 -6.25 -13.29 22.60
CA SER A 26 -5.43 -12.54 23.53
C SER A 26 -5.90 -11.08 23.64
N GLU A 27 -5.68 -10.43 24.81
CA GLU A 27 -5.96 -9.00 24.99
C GLU A 27 -5.14 -8.12 24.02
N ILE A 28 -3.96 -8.59 23.58
CA ILE A 28 -3.13 -7.92 22.59
C ILE A 28 -3.88 -7.87 21.25
N THR A 29 -4.32 -9.00 20.74
CA THR A 29 -5.04 -9.09 19.46
C THR A 29 -6.36 -8.33 19.50
N ALA A 30 -7.12 -8.45 20.60
CA ALA A 30 -8.36 -7.70 20.79
C ALA A 30 -8.13 -6.18 20.83
N SER A 31 -7.05 -5.71 21.48
CA SER A 31 -6.67 -4.30 21.49
C SER A 31 -6.33 -3.77 20.10
N VAL A 32 -5.67 -4.59 19.26
CA VAL A 32 -5.41 -4.26 17.84
C VAL A 32 -6.72 -4.09 17.09
N LEU A 33 -7.66 -5.05 17.24
CA LEU A 33 -8.96 -4.99 16.57
C LEU A 33 -9.75 -3.74 16.98
N VAL A 34 -9.82 -3.43 18.28
CA VAL A 34 -10.52 -2.24 18.79
C VAL A 34 -9.92 -0.96 18.23
N ARG A 35 -8.58 -0.83 18.21
CA ARG A 35 -7.88 0.34 17.64
C ARG A 35 -8.08 0.51 16.13
N ARG A 36 -8.35 -0.58 15.44
CA ARG A 36 -8.67 -0.60 14.00
C ARG A 36 -10.16 -0.39 13.70
N GLY A 37 -11.01 -0.21 14.74
CA GLY A 37 -12.43 0.05 14.59
C GLY A 37 -13.31 -1.22 14.61
N TYR A 38 -12.73 -2.38 14.90
CA TYR A 38 -13.44 -3.67 15.00
C TYR A 38 -13.72 -4.03 16.47
N GLY A 39 -14.27 -3.09 17.24
CA GLY A 39 -14.58 -3.30 18.66
C GLY A 39 -15.91 -4.00 18.94
N ASP A 40 -16.79 -4.11 17.94
CA ASP A 40 -18.01 -4.91 18.00
C ASP A 40 -17.71 -6.38 17.68
N PRO A 41 -18.18 -7.35 18.49
CA PRO A 41 -17.87 -8.76 18.30
C PRO A 41 -18.31 -9.36 16.96
N GLU A 42 -19.48 -8.97 16.44
CA GLU A 42 -19.98 -9.47 15.16
C GLU A 42 -19.15 -8.92 14.00
N VAL A 43 -18.83 -7.63 14.06
CA VAL A 43 -17.96 -6.97 13.06
C VAL A 43 -16.55 -7.57 13.10
N ALA A 44 -16.02 -7.84 14.29
CA ALA A 44 -14.71 -8.49 14.44
C ALA A 44 -14.70 -9.93 13.89
N ARG A 45 -15.74 -10.73 14.14
CA ARG A 45 -15.88 -12.08 13.54
C ARG A 45 -15.91 -12.02 12.03
N ALA A 46 -16.75 -11.16 11.45
CA ALA A 46 -16.83 -10.98 10.01
C ALA A 46 -15.50 -10.55 9.41
N PHE A 47 -14.77 -9.64 10.09
CA PHE A 47 -13.43 -9.22 9.68
C PHE A 47 -12.43 -10.38 9.70
N LEU A 48 -12.38 -11.17 10.77
CA LEU A 48 -11.48 -12.31 10.91
C LEU A 48 -11.81 -13.44 9.93
N ALA A 49 -13.09 -13.69 9.68
CA ALA A 49 -13.55 -14.68 8.70
C ALA A 49 -13.30 -14.23 7.25
N GLY A 50 -13.14 -12.94 7.01
CA GLY A 50 -13.07 -12.36 5.66
C GLY A 50 -14.46 -12.30 5.00
N GLU A 51 -15.51 -12.21 5.78
CA GLU A 51 -16.91 -12.18 5.37
C GLU A 51 -17.46 -10.76 5.45
N GLN A 52 -16.75 -9.82 4.83
CA GLN A 52 -17.26 -8.47 4.67
C GLN A 52 -18.35 -8.42 3.61
N PRO A 53 -19.36 -7.53 3.72
CA PRO A 53 -20.44 -7.45 2.75
C PRO A 53 -19.94 -7.23 1.33
N LEU A 54 -20.46 -8.01 0.39
CA LEU A 54 -20.33 -7.78 -1.04
C LEU A 54 -21.58 -7.05 -1.51
N HIS A 55 -21.40 -5.93 -2.21
CA HIS A 55 -22.52 -5.11 -2.65
C HIS A 55 -23.05 -5.54 -4.01
N ASP A 56 -24.33 -5.20 -4.28
CA ASP A 56 -24.99 -5.50 -5.54
C ASP A 56 -24.29 -4.78 -6.72
N PRO A 57 -23.85 -5.51 -7.76
CA PRO A 57 -23.21 -4.92 -8.92
C PRO A 57 -24.09 -3.90 -9.67
N SER A 58 -25.42 -4.01 -9.59
CA SER A 58 -26.35 -3.10 -10.25
C SER A 58 -26.28 -1.65 -9.74
N LEU A 59 -25.63 -1.42 -8.59
CA LEU A 59 -25.43 -0.10 -8.01
C LEU A 59 -24.24 0.68 -8.63
N LEU A 60 -23.42 0.03 -9.48
CA LEU A 60 -22.28 0.67 -10.15
C LEU A 60 -22.74 1.42 -11.40
N GLY A 61 -23.08 2.71 -11.26
CA GLY A 61 -23.37 3.61 -12.37
C GLY A 61 -24.37 3.03 -13.38
N ASP A 62 -24.01 3.07 -14.66
CA ASP A 62 -24.84 2.60 -15.77
C ASP A 62 -24.76 1.08 -16.02
N MET A 63 -24.57 0.26 -14.99
CA MET A 63 -24.37 -1.19 -15.10
C MET A 63 -25.42 -1.88 -15.99
N ALA A 64 -26.70 -1.55 -15.80
CA ALA A 64 -27.79 -2.17 -16.57
C ALA A 64 -27.67 -1.87 -18.09
N VAL A 65 -27.36 -0.61 -18.42
CA VAL A 65 -27.16 -0.16 -19.81
C VAL A 65 -25.93 -0.81 -20.42
N ALA A 66 -24.84 -0.90 -19.68
CA ALA A 66 -23.61 -1.54 -20.12
C ALA A 66 -23.82 -3.03 -20.42
N VAL A 67 -24.50 -3.76 -19.53
CA VAL A 67 -24.85 -5.18 -19.70
C VAL A 67 -25.72 -5.38 -20.94
N GLU A 68 -26.75 -4.56 -21.13
CA GLU A 68 -27.63 -4.62 -22.32
C GLU A 68 -26.83 -4.40 -23.60
N ARG A 69 -25.95 -3.37 -23.62
CA ARG A 69 -25.14 -3.03 -24.80
C ARG A 69 -24.12 -4.13 -25.14
N ILE A 70 -23.47 -4.72 -24.13
CA ILE A 70 -22.55 -5.85 -24.35
C ILE A 70 -23.30 -7.07 -24.95
N ARG A 71 -24.46 -7.42 -24.38
CA ARG A 71 -25.27 -8.52 -24.88
C ARG A 71 -25.76 -8.28 -26.32
N ALA A 72 -26.14 -7.04 -26.62
CA ALA A 72 -26.53 -6.65 -27.97
C ALA A 72 -25.36 -6.76 -28.97
N ALA A 73 -24.15 -6.36 -28.58
CA ALA A 73 -22.95 -6.51 -29.40
C ALA A 73 -22.66 -7.98 -29.71
N ILE A 74 -22.72 -8.84 -28.69
CA ILE A 74 -22.49 -10.29 -28.84
C ILE A 74 -23.56 -10.90 -29.79
N ALA A 75 -24.83 -10.59 -29.57
CA ALA A 75 -25.92 -11.09 -30.39
C ALA A 75 -25.83 -10.64 -31.86
N ALA A 76 -25.28 -9.44 -32.09
CA ALA A 76 -25.06 -8.90 -33.43
C ALA A 76 -23.75 -9.38 -34.09
N GLY A 77 -22.93 -10.17 -33.39
CA GLY A 77 -21.59 -10.57 -33.84
C GLY A 77 -20.63 -9.41 -34.04
N GLN A 78 -20.81 -8.32 -33.30
CA GLN A 78 -19.89 -7.18 -33.33
C GLN A 78 -18.59 -7.54 -32.63
N ARG A 79 -17.45 -7.11 -33.20
CA ARG A 79 -16.14 -7.22 -32.54
C ARG A 79 -16.09 -6.24 -31.38
N ILE A 80 -15.63 -6.72 -30.23
CA ILE A 80 -15.46 -5.94 -29.00
C ILE A 80 -13.96 -5.81 -28.71
N CYS A 81 -13.46 -4.58 -28.57
CA CYS A 81 -12.11 -4.34 -28.11
C CYS A 81 -12.11 -4.00 -26.61
N VAL A 82 -11.38 -4.77 -25.81
CA VAL A 82 -11.09 -4.43 -24.41
C VAL A 82 -9.84 -3.55 -24.38
N HIS A 83 -10.02 -2.29 -24.01
CA HIS A 83 -8.92 -1.31 -23.91
C HIS A 83 -8.55 -1.11 -22.43
N GLY A 84 -7.38 -1.60 -22.02
CA GLY A 84 -6.90 -1.53 -20.64
C GLY A 84 -5.84 -0.48 -20.39
N ASP A 85 -5.16 -0.60 -19.22
CA ASP A 85 -3.96 0.13 -18.88
C ASP A 85 -2.76 -0.82 -18.77
N TYR A 86 -1.55 -0.25 -18.70
CA TYR A 86 -0.25 -0.95 -18.76
C TYR A 86 0.28 -1.44 -17.41
N ASP A 87 -0.40 -1.21 -16.31
CA ASP A 87 -0.02 -1.71 -14.99
C ASP A 87 -0.75 -3.00 -14.61
N VAL A 88 -0.50 -3.50 -13.38
CA VAL A 88 -1.08 -4.78 -12.95
C VAL A 88 -2.59 -4.75 -12.92
N ASP A 89 -3.22 -3.64 -12.51
CA ASP A 89 -4.67 -3.54 -12.42
C ASP A 89 -5.27 -3.52 -13.83
N GLY A 90 -4.81 -2.64 -14.71
CA GLY A 90 -5.27 -2.57 -16.10
C GLY A 90 -5.04 -3.88 -16.87
N ILE A 91 -3.88 -4.53 -16.68
CA ILE A 91 -3.59 -5.83 -17.29
C ILE A 91 -4.54 -6.91 -16.77
N CYS A 92 -4.73 -7.04 -15.45
CA CYS A 92 -5.63 -8.02 -14.85
C CYS A 92 -7.10 -7.74 -15.23
N ALA A 93 -7.51 -6.47 -15.29
CA ALA A 93 -8.85 -6.07 -15.74
C ALA A 93 -9.09 -6.47 -17.19
N THR A 94 -8.10 -6.23 -18.06
CA THR A 94 -8.16 -6.62 -19.48
C THR A 94 -8.27 -8.14 -19.63
N VAL A 95 -7.40 -8.90 -18.95
CA VAL A 95 -7.44 -10.37 -18.97
C VAL A 95 -8.79 -10.89 -18.49
N LEU A 96 -9.29 -10.36 -17.38
CA LEU A 96 -10.58 -10.77 -16.82
C LEU A 96 -11.72 -10.48 -17.80
N ALA A 97 -11.80 -9.27 -18.36
CA ALA A 97 -12.82 -8.89 -19.33
C ALA A 97 -12.76 -9.76 -20.58
N VAL A 98 -11.58 -10.02 -21.15
CA VAL A 98 -11.38 -10.89 -22.31
C VAL A 98 -11.87 -12.30 -22.02
N LEU A 99 -11.51 -12.89 -20.87
CA LEU A 99 -11.93 -14.24 -20.50
C LEU A 99 -13.45 -14.33 -20.31
N LEU A 100 -14.07 -13.33 -19.68
CA LEU A 100 -15.53 -13.28 -19.50
C LEU A 100 -16.28 -13.11 -20.83
N LEU A 101 -15.80 -12.24 -21.70
CA LEU A 101 -16.42 -12.03 -23.01
C LEU A 101 -16.27 -13.26 -23.93
N ARG A 102 -15.14 -13.97 -23.89
CA ARG A 102 -14.94 -15.25 -24.59
C ARG A 102 -15.89 -16.32 -24.08
N GLU A 103 -16.12 -16.41 -22.77
CA GLU A 103 -17.08 -17.34 -22.17
C GLU A 103 -18.53 -17.07 -22.66
N LEU A 104 -18.86 -15.81 -22.93
CA LEU A 104 -20.14 -15.39 -23.49
C LEU A 104 -20.22 -15.54 -25.00
N GLY A 105 -19.17 -16.03 -25.68
CA GLY A 105 -19.11 -16.23 -27.11
C GLY A 105 -18.87 -14.98 -27.95
N ALA A 106 -18.30 -13.91 -27.35
CA ALA A 106 -17.97 -12.68 -28.07
C ALA A 106 -16.76 -12.86 -29.01
N ASP A 107 -16.75 -12.16 -30.14
CA ASP A 107 -15.53 -11.85 -30.90
C ASP A 107 -14.81 -10.72 -30.18
N VAL A 108 -13.74 -11.06 -29.45
CA VAL A 108 -13.04 -10.12 -28.55
C VAL A 108 -11.57 -10.03 -28.86
N GLU A 109 -11.10 -8.81 -29.01
CA GLU A 109 -9.70 -8.43 -29.06
C GLU A 109 -9.35 -7.51 -27.89
N TRP A 110 -8.07 -7.19 -27.73
CA TRP A 110 -7.60 -6.34 -26.65
C TRP A 110 -6.53 -5.35 -27.11
N HIS A 111 -6.43 -4.23 -26.42
CA HIS A 111 -5.39 -3.25 -26.60
C HIS A 111 -4.88 -2.75 -25.23
N LEU A 112 -3.56 -2.63 -25.12
CA LEU A 112 -2.90 -1.94 -24.00
C LEU A 112 -2.07 -0.78 -24.54
N PRO A 113 -2.22 0.44 -24.01
CA PRO A 113 -1.45 1.59 -24.47
C PRO A 113 0.02 1.45 -24.10
N SER A 114 0.91 2.00 -24.94
CA SER A 114 2.31 2.18 -24.59
C SER A 114 2.49 3.42 -23.71
N ARG A 115 3.09 3.25 -22.53
CA ARG A 115 3.42 4.37 -21.63
C ARG A 115 4.20 5.49 -22.33
N PHE A 116 5.05 5.14 -23.28
CA PHE A 116 6.00 6.05 -23.91
C PHE A 116 5.45 6.70 -25.18
N ASP A 117 4.64 5.98 -25.94
CA ASP A 117 4.13 6.45 -27.23
C ASP A 117 2.73 7.06 -27.12
N GLU A 118 1.82 6.39 -26.39
CA GLU A 118 0.42 6.79 -26.26
C GLU A 118 0.11 7.50 -24.92
N GLY A 119 0.86 7.17 -23.87
CA GLY A 119 0.63 7.68 -22.52
C GLY A 119 -0.40 6.85 -21.76
N TYR A 120 -1.12 7.47 -20.83
CA TYR A 120 -2.17 6.84 -20.03
C TYR A 120 -3.54 7.05 -20.67
N GLY A 121 -4.34 5.98 -20.69
CA GLY A 121 -5.75 6.02 -21.09
C GLY A 121 -5.96 5.83 -22.60
N VAL A 122 -7.14 6.22 -23.06
CA VAL A 122 -7.58 6.07 -24.45
C VAL A 122 -6.96 7.16 -25.32
N SER A 123 -6.50 6.81 -26.54
CA SER A 123 -5.99 7.78 -27.50
C SER A 123 -6.86 7.84 -28.77
N GLY A 124 -7.00 9.03 -29.37
CA GLY A 124 -7.72 9.21 -30.61
C GLY A 124 -7.17 8.35 -31.77
N GLN A 125 -5.84 8.19 -31.83
CA GLN A 125 -5.17 7.36 -32.84
C GLN A 125 -5.55 5.87 -32.70
N THR A 126 -5.62 5.38 -31.46
CA THR A 126 -6.07 4.00 -31.20
C THR A 126 -7.52 3.79 -31.62
N LEU A 127 -8.41 4.75 -31.33
CA LEU A 127 -9.81 4.69 -31.74
C LEU A 127 -9.98 4.68 -33.26
N GLU A 128 -9.21 5.50 -33.99
CA GLU A 128 -9.21 5.52 -35.46
C GLU A 128 -8.80 4.16 -36.02
N ARG A 129 -7.74 3.56 -35.51
CA ARG A 129 -7.29 2.23 -35.91
C ARG A 129 -8.34 1.16 -35.62
N LEU A 130 -8.96 1.15 -34.45
CA LEU A 130 -10.01 0.19 -34.09
C LEU A 130 -11.24 0.31 -34.99
N ALA A 131 -11.62 1.52 -35.37
CA ALA A 131 -12.71 1.75 -36.31
C ALA A 131 -12.39 1.20 -37.72
N GLU A 132 -11.16 1.43 -38.21
CA GLU A 132 -10.69 0.88 -39.49
C GLU A 132 -10.63 -0.64 -39.48
N GLU A 133 -10.31 -1.27 -38.36
CA GLU A 133 -10.28 -2.73 -38.15
C GLU A 133 -11.69 -3.35 -37.97
N GLY A 134 -12.75 -2.52 -37.98
CA GLY A 134 -14.13 -2.95 -37.89
C GLY A 134 -14.60 -3.32 -36.50
N CYS A 135 -13.98 -2.75 -35.44
CA CYS A 135 -14.48 -2.84 -34.07
C CYS A 135 -15.87 -2.15 -33.99
N GLY A 136 -16.79 -2.71 -33.24
CA GLY A 136 -18.12 -2.13 -33.02
C GLY A 136 -18.33 -1.57 -31.63
N LEU A 137 -17.59 -2.09 -30.65
CA LEU A 137 -17.68 -1.67 -29.24
C LEU A 137 -16.30 -1.65 -28.59
N VAL A 138 -15.95 -0.55 -27.96
CA VAL A 138 -14.76 -0.42 -27.09
C VAL A 138 -15.22 -0.48 -25.63
N LEU A 139 -14.72 -1.46 -24.89
CA LEU A 139 -14.88 -1.58 -23.45
C LEU A 139 -13.58 -1.14 -22.79
N THR A 140 -13.55 0.07 -22.20
CA THR A 140 -12.37 0.48 -21.43
C THR A 140 -12.40 -0.16 -20.05
N VAL A 141 -11.24 -0.57 -19.56
CA VAL A 141 -11.08 -1.14 -18.21
C VAL A 141 -9.92 -0.49 -17.50
N ASP A 142 -10.15 -0.05 -16.27
CA ASP A 142 -9.18 0.67 -15.44
C ASP A 142 -8.71 2.01 -16.04
N CYS A 143 -9.50 2.56 -16.94
CA CYS A 143 -9.26 3.87 -17.55
C CYS A 143 -10.52 4.39 -18.24
N GLY A 144 -10.50 5.65 -18.64
CA GLY A 144 -11.52 6.23 -19.52
C GLY A 144 -12.49 7.20 -18.84
N ILE A 145 -12.56 7.27 -17.51
CA ILE A 145 -13.50 8.16 -16.79
C ILE A 145 -13.27 9.65 -17.08
N THR A 146 -12.10 10.01 -17.58
CA THR A 146 -11.76 11.40 -17.98
C THR A 146 -11.63 11.58 -19.48
N ALA A 147 -11.92 10.55 -20.30
CA ALA A 147 -11.71 10.52 -21.75
C ALA A 147 -12.89 11.16 -22.53
N VAL A 148 -13.26 12.40 -22.20
CA VAL A 148 -14.43 13.09 -22.79
C VAL A 148 -14.28 13.28 -24.29
N GLU A 149 -13.15 13.85 -24.73
CA GLU A 149 -12.88 14.13 -26.14
C GLU A 149 -12.68 12.85 -26.95
N GLU A 150 -12.02 11.83 -26.35
CA GLU A 150 -11.78 10.55 -26.98
C GLU A 150 -13.09 9.79 -27.21
N VAL A 151 -14.00 9.80 -26.24
CA VAL A 151 -15.35 9.19 -26.39
C VAL A 151 -16.17 9.94 -27.45
N ARG A 152 -16.10 11.25 -27.49
CA ARG A 152 -16.75 12.04 -28.55
C ARG A 152 -16.18 11.65 -29.93
N ARG A 153 -14.85 11.51 -30.03
CA ARG A 153 -14.20 11.08 -31.27
C ARG A 153 -14.60 9.66 -31.66
N ALA A 154 -14.67 8.72 -30.71
CA ALA A 154 -15.15 7.36 -30.97
C ALA A 154 -16.54 7.34 -31.61
N ARG A 155 -17.46 8.15 -31.07
CA ARG A 155 -18.81 8.28 -31.62
C ARG A 155 -18.84 8.82 -33.07
N GLU A 156 -17.97 9.81 -33.38
CA GLU A 156 -17.81 10.31 -34.75
C GLU A 156 -17.33 9.23 -35.73
N LEU A 157 -16.54 8.29 -35.23
CA LEU A 157 -16.02 7.12 -35.98
C LEU A 157 -17.01 5.96 -36.06
N GLY A 158 -18.18 6.07 -35.40
CA GLY A 158 -19.18 5.00 -35.35
C GLY A 158 -18.87 3.87 -34.36
N LEU A 159 -17.95 4.12 -33.43
CA LEU A 159 -17.63 3.23 -32.31
C LEU A 159 -18.53 3.50 -31.13
N ASP A 160 -19.12 2.47 -30.53
CA ASP A 160 -19.68 2.56 -29.20
C ASP A 160 -18.59 2.40 -28.13
N VAL A 161 -18.77 3.08 -27.00
CA VAL A 161 -17.84 2.99 -25.88
C VAL A 161 -18.60 2.69 -24.59
N ILE A 162 -18.07 1.82 -23.77
CA ILE A 162 -18.45 1.61 -22.37
C ILE A 162 -17.19 1.84 -21.53
N VAL A 163 -17.30 2.72 -20.55
CA VAL A 163 -16.21 2.97 -19.59
C VAL A 163 -16.41 2.13 -18.35
N THR A 164 -15.37 1.34 -17.95
CA THR A 164 -15.29 0.76 -16.61
C THR A 164 -14.04 1.28 -15.92
N ASP A 165 -14.20 1.97 -14.79
CA ASP A 165 -13.10 2.67 -14.14
C ASP A 165 -13.32 2.80 -12.63
N HIS A 166 -12.26 3.10 -11.88
CA HIS A 166 -12.29 3.38 -10.45
C HIS A 166 -11.61 4.71 -10.09
N HIS A 167 -10.99 5.35 -11.06
CA HIS A 167 -10.30 6.61 -10.89
C HIS A 167 -11.28 7.75 -10.58
N ARG A 168 -10.76 8.88 -10.11
CA ARG A 168 -11.58 10.06 -9.86
C ARG A 168 -12.03 10.69 -11.18
N PRO A 169 -13.33 10.97 -11.33
CA PRO A 169 -13.82 11.67 -12.51
C PRO A 169 -13.25 13.09 -12.59
N GLY A 170 -13.20 13.64 -13.81
CA GLY A 170 -12.98 15.06 -14.05
C GLY A 170 -14.24 15.89 -13.78
N ASP A 171 -14.16 17.18 -14.11
CA ASP A 171 -15.31 18.09 -14.00
C ASP A 171 -16.43 17.76 -15.02
N GLU A 172 -16.06 17.12 -16.13
CA GLU A 172 -16.95 16.64 -17.18
C GLU A 172 -16.76 15.12 -17.34
N LEU A 173 -17.88 14.41 -17.60
CA LEU A 173 -17.88 12.98 -17.82
C LEU A 173 -18.02 12.66 -19.31
N PRO A 174 -17.41 11.56 -19.81
CA PRO A 174 -17.64 11.10 -21.17
C PRO A 174 -19.12 10.71 -21.41
N ASP A 175 -19.64 11.06 -22.58
CA ASP A 175 -21.04 10.78 -22.98
C ASP A 175 -21.19 9.34 -23.47
N CYS A 176 -21.11 8.38 -22.56
CA CYS A 176 -21.26 6.94 -22.79
C CYS A 176 -21.70 6.25 -21.49
N PRO A 177 -22.12 4.96 -21.51
CA PRO A 177 -22.36 4.22 -20.28
C PRO A 177 -21.09 4.13 -19.42
N ILE A 178 -21.21 4.50 -18.14
CA ILE A 178 -20.10 4.49 -17.16
C ILE A 178 -20.40 3.51 -16.03
N VAL A 179 -19.59 2.49 -15.91
CA VAL A 179 -19.59 1.54 -14.78
C VAL A 179 -18.38 1.87 -13.90
N ALA A 180 -18.62 2.64 -12.86
CA ALA A 180 -17.54 3.12 -11.99
C ALA A 180 -18.01 3.25 -10.55
N THR A 181 -17.04 3.22 -9.63
CA THR A 181 -17.33 3.46 -8.20
C THR A 181 -17.71 4.91 -7.92
N ARG A 182 -17.33 5.84 -8.82
CA ARG A 182 -17.63 7.29 -8.78
C ARG A 182 -17.81 7.81 -10.21
N PRO A 183 -18.86 8.59 -10.48
CA PRO A 183 -20.03 8.88 -9.61
C PRO A 183 -21.02 7.71 -9.64
N SER A 184 -21.38 7.18 -8.50
CA SER A 184 -22.43 6.14 -8.38
C SER A 184 -22.92 6.05 -6.93
N ASP A 185 -24.05 5.37 -6.73
CA ASP A 185 -24.58 5.04 -5.41
C ASP A 185 -23.94 3.77 -4.80
N TYR A 186 -22.84 3.29 -5.38
CA TYR A 186 -22.15 2.10 -4.90
C TYR A 186 -21.55 2.34 -3.50
N PRO A 187 -21.91 1.52 -2.50
CA PRO A 187 -21.57 1.82 -1.10
C PRO A 187 -20.08 1.74 -0.78
N PHE A 188 -19.29 1.01 -1.59
CA PHE A 188 -17.86 0.83 -1.40
C PHE A 188 -17.05 1.40 -2.56
N GLN A 189 -16.54 2.60 -2.40
CA GLN A 189 -15.90 3.37 -3.47
C GLN A 189 -14.42 3.04 -3.73
N GLU A 190 -13.87 2.02 -3.07
CA GLU A 190 -12.43 1.74 -3.08
C GLU A 190 -12.08 0.43 -3.84
N LEU A 191 -12.94 -0.03 -4.75
CA LEU A 191 -12.58 -1.12 -5.65
C LEU A 191 -11.46 -0.66 -6.59
N CYS A 192 -10.56 -1.57 -6.99
CA CYS A 192 -9.65 -1.37 -8.12
C CYS A 192 -10.37 -1.61 -9.46
N GLY A 193 -9.77 -1.26 -10.60
CA GLY A 193 -10.36 -1.43 -11.93
C GLY A 193 -10.74 -2.88 -12.22
N THR A 194 -9.89 -3.85 -11.88
CA THR A 194 -10.22 -5.30 -11.97
C THR A 194 -11.42 -5.67 -11.09
N GLY A 195 -11.56 -5.03 -9.91
CA GLY A 195 -12.72 -5.20 -9.04
C GLY A 195 -14.02 -4.72 -9.70
N VAL A 196 -13.98 -3.60 -10.40
CA VAL A 196 -15.13 -3.09 -11.19
C VAL A 196 -15.48 -4.05 -12.33
N VAL A 197 -14.49 -4.56 -13.07
CA VAL A 197 -14.71 -5.58 -14.11
C VAL A 197 -15.27 -6.88 -13.52
N TYR A 198 -14.83 -7.28 -12.34
CA TYR A 198 -15.40 -8.43 -11.64
C TYR A 198 -16.90 -8.22 -11.33
N LYS A 199 -17.30 -7.01 -10.92
CA LYS A 199 -18.71 -6.64 -10.73
C LYS A 199 -19.50 -6.66 -12.05
N LEU A 200 -18.92 -6.19 -13.14
CA LEU A 200 -19.53 -6.32 -14.47
C LEU A 200 -19.74 -7.80 -14.83
N GLY A 201 -18.75 -8.65 -14.54
CA GLY A 201 -18.87 -10.11 -14.69
C GLY A 201 -20.01 -10.70 -13.84
N GLN A 202 -20.21 -10.24 -12.61
CA GLN A 202 -21.35 -10.64 -11.77
C GLN A 202 -22.70 -10.25 -12.38
N ALA A 203 -22.81 -9.08 -12.99
CA ALA A 203 -24.02 -8.63 -13.66
C ALA A 203 -24.29 -9.40 -14.97
N LEU A 204 -23.25 -9.82 -15.67
CA LEU A 204 -23.35 -10.58 -16.93
C LEU A 204 -23.67 -12.06 -16.70
N LEU A 205 -23.01 -12.72 -15.73
CA LEU A 205 -23.01 -14.17 -15.52
C LEU A 205 -23.76 -14.61 -14.25
N GLY A 206 -24.16 -13.66 -13.41
CA GLY A 206 -24.74 -13.91 -12.08
C GLY A 206 -23.69 -13.91 -10.96
N VAL A 207 -24.11 -13.46 -9.79
CA VAL A 207 -23.25 -13.27 -8.59
C VAL A 207 -22.59 -14.59 -8.15
N GLU A 208 -23.29 -15.72 -8.31
CA GLU A 208 -22.83 -17.04 -7.88
C GLU A 208 -22.08 -17.82 -8.97
N SER A 209 -21.76 -17.19 -10.09
CA SER A 209 -21.11 -17.84 -11.24
C SER A 209 -19.77 -18.49 -10.85
N GLU A 210 -19.68 -19.80 -11.01
CA GLU A 210 -18.44 -20.56 -10.81
C GLU A 210 -17.35 -20.19 -11.84
N VAL A 211 -17.77 -19.81 -13.05
CA VAL A 211 -16.85 -19.30 -14.08
C VAL A 211 -16.14 -18.06 -13.56
N LEU A 212 -16.90 -17.12 -13.02
CA LEU A 212 -16.37 -15.87 -12.49
C LEU A 212 -15.46 -16.11 -11.26
N ARG A 213 -15.86 -17.01 -10.35
CA ARG A 213 -15.09 -17.33 -9.14
C ARG A 213 -13.68 -17.88 -9.44
N ARG A 214 -13.50 -18.58 -10.58
CA ARG A 214 -12.18 -19.08 -11.01
C ARG A 214 -11.18 -17.96 -11.31
N HIS A 215 -11.65 -16.73 -11.49
CA HIS A 215 -10.82 -15.57 -11.81
C HIS A 215 -10.57 -14.63 -10.61
N LEU A 216 -10.98 -15.02 -9.41
CA LEU A 216 -10.67 -14.26 -8.18
C LEU A 216 -9.15 -14.12 -7.92
N ASP A 217 -8.33 -15.02 -8.48
CA ASP A 217 -6.87 -14.89 -8.45
C ASP A 217 -6.37 -13.60 -9.12
N LEU A 218 -6.95 -13.20 -10.26
CA LEU A 218 -6.66 -11.94 -10.95
C LEU A 218 -7.14 -10.75 -10.11
N VAL A 219 -8.33 -10.85 -9.51
CA VAL A 219 -8.88 -9.79 -8.65
C VAL A 219 -8.00 -9.53 -7.44
N ALA A 220 -7.52 -10.58 -6.76
CA ALA A 220 -6.62 -10.41 -5.62
C ALA A 220 -5.26 -9.86 -6.05
N LEU A 221 -4.72 -10.31 -7.18
CA LEU A 221 -3.46 -9.82 -7.72
C LEU A 221 -3.53 -8.30 -7.97
N ALA A 222 -4.59 -7.84 -8.63
CA ALA A 222 -4.83 -6.44 -8.93
C ALA A 222 -5.10 -5.61 -7.66
N THR A 223 -6.08 -6.01 -6.83
CA THR A 223 -6.46 -5.32 -5.59
C THR A 223 -5.25 -5.04 -4.68
N ILE A 224 -4.34 -6.01 -4.58
CA ILE A 224 -3.14 -5.87 -3.75
C ILE A 224 -2.09 -4.99 -4.46
N ALA A 225 -1.92 -5.14 -5.77
CA ALA A 225 -0.89 -4.45 -6.55
C ALA A 225 -1.20 -2.96 -6.75
N ASP A 226 -2.45 -2.59 -6.93
CA ASP A 226 -2.93 -1.21 -7.07
C ASP A 226 -2.95 -0.45 -5.74
N VAL A 227 -2.65 -1.14 -4.64
CA VAL A 227 -2.54 -0.54 -3.30
C VAL A 227 -3.84 0.14 -2.85
N VAL A 228 -5.00 -0.43 -3.21
CA VAL A 228 -6.30 0.00 -2.67
C VAL A 228 -6.51 -0.50 -1.24
N PRO A 229 -7.40 0.13 -0.43
CA PRO A 229 -7.63 -0.27 0.96
C PRO A 229 -8.05 -1.74 1.10
N LEU A 230 -7.31 -2.54 1.88
CA LEU A 230 -7.63 -3.96 2.15
C LEU A 230 -8.61 -4.11 3.32
N VAL A 231 -9.73 -3.41 3.21
CA VAL A 231 -10.87 -3.43 4.15
C VAL A 231 -12.17 -3.64 3.37
N GLY A 232 -13.28 -3.86 4.07
CA GLY A 232 -14.58 -4.01 3.43
C GLY A 232 -14.56 -5.07 2.32
N GLU A 233 -15.18 -4.76 1.18
CA GLU A 233 -15.31 -5.67 0.05
C GLU A 233 -13.97 -6.10 -0.53
N ASN A 234 -12.99 -5.19 -0.64
CA ASN A 234 -11.63 -5.52 -1.11
C ASN A 234 -10.96 -6.59 -0.25
N ARG A 235 -11.19 -6.58 1.07
CA ARG A 235 -10.65 -7.62 1.97
C ARG A 235 -11.24 -8.98 1.66
N SER A 236 -12.57 -9.09 1.49
CA SER A 236 -13.23 -10.35 1.15
C SER A 236 -12.75 -10.88 -0.20
N LEU A 237 -12.68 -10.01 -1.21
CA LEU A 237 -12.18 -10.37 -2.55
C LEU A 237 -10.71 -10.80 -2.50
N ALA A 238 -9.85 -10.09 -1.75
CA ALA A 238 -8.45 -10.43 -1.62
C ALA A 238 -8.24 -11.78 -0.90
N ILE A 239 -8.99 -12.07 0.18
CA ILE A 239 -8.92 -13.36 0.89
C ILE A 239 -9.35 -14.51 -0.04
N ALA A 240 -10.52 -14.38 -0.69
CA ALA A 240 -11.02 -15.39 -1.61
C ALA A 240 -10.07 -15.58 -2.79
N GLY A 241 -9.55 -14.48 -3.34
CA GLY A 241 -8.65 -14.50 -4.47
C GLY A 241 -7.25 -15.05 -4.14
N LEU A 242 -6.70 -14.78 -2.96
CA LEU A 242 -5.43 -15.41 -2.52
C LEU A 242 -5.60 -16.94 -2.35
N ARG A 243 -6.76 -17.41 -1.85
CA ARG A 243 -7.07 -18.83 -1.80
C ARG A 243 -7.17 -19.45 -3.21
N THR A 244 -7.75 -18.72 -4.16
CA THR A 244 -7.84 -19.14 -5.58
C THR A 244 -6.45 -19.14 -6.22
N LEU A 245 -5.63 -18.10 -5.98
CA LEU A 245 -4.25 -17.98 -6.48
C LEU A 245 -3.36 -19.13 -6.00
N ALA A 246 -3.51 -19.54 -4.74
CA ALA A 246 -2.79 -20.69 -4.18
C ALA A 246 -3.08 -22.01 -4.92
N ARG A 247 -4.21 -22.11 -5.60
CA ARG A 247 -4.68 -23.32 -6.32
C ARG A 247 -4.89 -23.07 -7.81
N THR A 248 -4.42 -21.94 -8.32
CA THR A 248 -4.67 -21.53 -9.72
C THR A 248 -4.19 -22.58 -10.72
N GLN A 249 -4.98 -22.78 -11.76
CA GLN A 249 -4.62 -23.63 -12.89
C GLN A 249 -4.14 -22.81 -14.11
N LYS A 250 -4.18 -21.48 -14.02
CA LYS A 250 -3.67 -20.61 -15.07
C LYS A 250 -2.16 -20.81 -15.22
N LEU A 251 -1.73 -21.26 -16.39
CA LEU A 251 -0.34 -21.60 -16.68
C LEU A 251 0.59 -20.39 -16.49
N GLY A 252 0.14 -19.21 -16.91
CA GLY A 252 0.88 -17.96 -16.76
C GLY A 252 1.13 -17.58 -15.29
N LEU A 253 0.11 -17.66 -14.42
CA LEU A 253 0.27 -17.38 -13.00
C LEU A 253 1.21 -18.37 -12.31
N ARG A 254 1.12 -19.66 -12.68
CA ARG A 254 2.03 -20.69 -12.17
C ARG A 254 3.47 -20.46 -12.60
N ALA A 255 3.68 -20.13 -13.87
CA ALA A 255 4.99 -19.79 -14.41
C ALA A 255 5.58 -18.54 -13.72
N LEU A 256 4.77 -17.49 -13.53
CA LEU A 256 5.15 -16.28 -12.83
C LEU A 256 5.56 -16.56 -11.37
N MET A 257 4.75 -17.34 -10.62
CA MET A 257 5.09 -17.72 -9.26
C MET A 257 6.40 -18.50 -9.20
N LYS A 258 6.63 -19.43 -10.14
CA LYS A 258 7.88 -20.20 -10.24
C LYS A 258 9.08 -19.29 -10.50
N ALA A 259 9.01 -18.37 -11.48
CA ALA A 259 10.07 -17.41 -11.79
C ALA A 259 10.34 -16.48 -10.60
N ALA A 260 9.30 -16.09 -9.86
CA ALA A 260 9.40 -15.25 -8.67
C ALA A 260 9.83 -16.01 -7.40
N HIS A 261 10.09 -17.32 -7.47
CA HIS A 261 10.36 -18.18 -6.31
C HIS A 261 9.29 -18.07 -5.21
N VAL A 262 8.03 -18.04 -5.62
CA VAL A 262 6.87 -18.02 -4.72
C VAL A 262 6.25 -19.41 -4.67
N ASP A 263 6.22 -19.99 -3.47
CA ASP A 263 5.45 -21.20 -3.23
C ASP A 263 3.96 -20.88 -3.26
N PRO A 264 3.17 -21.48 -4.17
CA PRO A 264 1.73 -21.25 -4.22
C PRO A 264 1.01 -21.52 -2.89
N ALA A 265 1.43 -22.56 -2.13
CA ALA A 265 0.82 -22.90 -0.85
C ALA A 265 1.04 -21.84 0.24
N ALA A 266 2.03 -20.98 0.05
CA ALA A 266 2.41 -19.93 0.98
C ALA A 266 2.22 -18.51 0.41
N VAL A 267 1.43 -18.35 -0.67
CA VAL A 267 1.19 -17.03 -1.27
C VAL A 267 0.38 -16.15 -0.32
N ASP A 268 0.80 -14.89 -0.19
CA ASP A 268 0.20 -13.87 0.65
C ASP A 268 0.25 -12.49 -0.03
N ALA A 269 -0.38 -11.47 0.57
CA ALA A 269 -0.38 -10.12 0.02
C ALA A 269 1.02 -9.54 -0.14
N GLY A 270 1.95 -9.84 0.77
CA GLY A 270 3.33 -9.39 0.68
C GLY A 270 4.04 -9.99 -0.54
N LYS A 271 3.86 -11.29 -0.80
CA LYS A 271 4.45 -11.95 -1.99
C LYS A 271 3.81 -11.45 -3.28
N VAL A 272 2.51 -11.17 -3.27
CA VAL A 272 1.84 -10.52 -4.41
C VAL A 272 2.45 -9.15 -4.67
N GLY A 273 2.43 -8.25 -3.68
CA GLY A 273 2.87 -6.85 -3.85
C GLY A 273 4.37 -6.68 -4.11
N PHE A 274 5.23 -7.55 -3.54
CA PHE A 274 6.69 -7.39 -3.62
C PHE A 274 7.41 -8.39 -4.53
N ARG A 275 6.73 -9.46 -4.99
CA ARG A 275 7.34 -10.44 -5.88
C ARG A 275 6.59 -10.60 -7.20
N LEU A 276 5.26 -10.77 -7.20
CA LEU A 276 4.51 -11.01 -8.44
C LEU A 276 4.24 -9.70 -9.20
N ALA A 277 3.59 -8.74 -8.57
CA ALA A 277 3.22 -7.46 -9.17
C ALA A 277 4.40 -6.68 -9.78
N PRO A 278 5.59 -6.59 -9.15
CA PRO A 278 6.72 -5.88 -9.74
C PRO A 278 7.20 -6.46 -11.07
N ARG A 279 7.04 -7.76 -11.31
CA ARG A 279 7.41 -8.41 -12.57
C ARG A 279 6.45 -8.03 -13.69
N ILE A 280 5.16 -8.03 -13.42
CA ILE A 280 4.12 -7.57 -14.36
C ILE A 280 4.34 -6.10 -14.68
N ASN A 281 4.48 -5.25 -13.66
CA ASN A 281 4.72 -3.81 -13.83
C ASN A 281 6.02 -3.47 -14.57
N ALA A 282 7.03 -4.34 -14.51
CA ALA A 282 8.31 -4.09 -15.20
C ALA A 282 8.15 -4.04 -16.72
N ALA A 283 7.21 -4.80 -17.28
CA ALA A 283 6.90 -4.78 -18.70
C ALA A 283 6.47 -3.38 -19.17
N GLY A 284 5.51 -2.75 -18.51
CA GLY A 284 5.05 -1.39 -18.83
C GLY A 284 6.02 -0.26 -18.43
N ARG A 285 7.10 -0.57 -17.67
CA ARG A 285 8.10 0.43 -17.26
C ARG A 285 9.33 0.50 -18.13
N LEU A 286 9.77 -0.62 -18.70
CA LEU A 286 10.99 -0.72 -19.50
C LEU A 286 10.77 -1.31 -20.90
N GLY A 287 9.56 -1.76 -21.20
CA GLY A 287 9.26 -2.46 -22.43
C GLY A 287 7.78 -2.40 -22.80
N ASP A 288 7.31 -3.50 -23.36
CA ASP A 288 5.96 -3.65 -23.87
C ASP A 288 5.08 -4.38 -22.85
N PRO A 289 3.98 -3.76 -22.34
CA PRO A 289 3.07 -4.38 -21.39
C PRO A 289 2.37 -5.62 -21.91
N ARG A 290 2.28 -5.81 -23.25
CA ARG A 290 1.65 -6.96 -23.88
C ARG A 290 2.22 -8.29 -23.39
N ALA A 291 3.53 -8.38 -23.15
CA ALA A 291 4.17 -9.60 -22.63
C ALA A 291 3.57 -10.09 -21.31
N ALA A 292 3.13 -9.17 -20.43
CA ALA A 292 2.50 -9.52 -19.16
C ALA A 292 1.05 -9.99 -19.37
N LEU A 293 0.30 -9.36 -20.27
CA LEU A 293 -1.06 -9.78 -20.61
C LEU A 293 -1.06 -11.15 -21.28
N GLU A 294 -0.19 -11.34 -22.28
CA GLU A 294 -0.02 -12.62 -22.98
C GLU A 294 0.36 -13.74 -22.02
N LEU A 295 1.23 -13.47 -21.03
CA LEU A 295 1.54 -14.43 -19.98
C LEU A 295 0.29 -14.87 -19.21
N LEU A 296 -0.57 -13.91 -18.80
CA LEU A 296 -1.77 -14.23 -18.02
C LEU A 296 -2.85 -14.95 -18.83
N LEU A 297 -2.86 -14.76 -20.16
CA LEU A 297 -3.74 -15.46 -21.11
C LEU A 297 -3.13 -16.76 -21.67
N ALA A 298 -1.87 -17.08 -21.38
CA ALA A 298 -1.17 -18.22 -21.98
C ALA A 298 -1.86 -19.57 -21.70
N GLU A 299 -2.11 -20.33 -22.76
CA GLU A 299 -2.68 -21.67 -22.73
C GLU A 299 -1.64 -22.77 -22.96
N ASP A 300 -0.43 -22.41 -23.36
CA ASP A 300 0.71 -23.31 -23.53
C ASP A 300 1.76 -23.14 -22.42
N ALA A 301 2.27 -24.25 -21.90
CA ALA A 301 3.19 -24.23 -20.75
C ALA A 301 4.60 -23.71 -21.11
N ASP A 302 5.07 -23.95 -22.33
CA ASP A 302 6.39 -23.51 -22.79
C ASP A 302 6.36 -22.03 -23.13
N GLU A 303 5.24 -21.56 -23.70
CA GLU A 303 5.00 -20.13 -23.90
C GLU A 303 4.91 -19.37 -22.57
N ALA A 304 4.12 -19.85 -21.62
CA ALA A 304 4.00 -19.27 -20.29
C ALA A 304 5.38 -19.18 -19.60
N ARG A 305 6.22 -20.19 -19.76
CA ARG A 305 7.58 -20.18 -19.19
C ARG A 305 8.44 -19.09 -19.85
N ARG A 306 8.46 -19.02 -21.19
CA ARG A 306 9.26 -18.02 -21.91
C ARG A 306 8.85 -16.58 -21.52
N LEU A 307 7.53 -16.33 -21.44
CA LEU A 307 7.02 -15.01 -21.05
C LEU A 307 7.34 -14.68 -19.58
N ALA A 308 7.22 -15.65 -18.66
CA ALA A 308 7.59 -15.46 -17.25
C ALA A 308 9.09 -15.18 -17.09
N ASP A 309 9.95 -15.88 -17.82
CA ASP A 309 11.40 -15.64 -17.81
C ASP A 309 11.72 -14.25 -18.39
N ARG A 310 10.98 -13.81 -19.41
CA ARG A 310 11.11 -12.44 -19.97
C ARG A 310 10.73 -11.38 -18.94
N LEU A 311 9.63 -11.55 -18.20
CA LEU A 311 9.23 -10.62 -17.14
C LEU A 311 10.23 -10.59 -15.98
N GLU A 312 10.84 -11.73 -15.65
CA GLU A 312 11.92 -11.80 -14.66
C GLU A 312 13.17 -11.01 -15.10
N GLU A 313 13.54 -11.11 -16.37
CA GLU A 313 14.64 -10.32 -16.95
C GLU A 313 14.34 -8.82 -16.88
N LEU A 314 13.17 -8.39 -17.38
CA LEU A 314 12.74 -6.98 -17.32
C LEU A 314 12.69 -6.45 -15.88
N ASN A 315 12.26 -7.25 -14.93
CA ASN A 315 12.26 -6.85 -13.53
C ASN A 315 13.67 -6.71 -12.94
N ARG A 316 14.61 -7.57 -13.32
CA ARG A 316 16.03 -7.42 -12.94
C ARG A 316 16.66 -6.15 -13.54
N ASP A 317 16.39 -5.88 -14.81
CA ASP A 317 16.85 -4.68 -15.47
C ASP A 317 16.27 -3.42 -14.80
N ARG A 318 14.97 -3.43 -14.51
CA ARG A 318 14.31 -2.35 -13.78
C ARG A 318 14.97 -2.12 -12.42
N GLN A 319 15.28 -3.18 -11.66
CA GLN A 319 15.97 -3.07 -10.36
C GLN A 319 17.37 -2.49 -10.51
N ALA A 320 18.13 -2.89 -11.54
CA ALA A 320 19.45 -2.36 -11.79
C ALA A 320 19.42 -0.85 -12.13
N VAL A 321 18.44 -0.43 -12.96
CA VAL A 321 18.21 1.00 -13.27
C VAL A 321 17.79 1.76 -12.02
N GLU A 322 16.85 1.20 -11.20
CA GLU A 322 16.41 1.78 -9.94
C GLU A 322 17.57 2.01 -8.97
N ASP A 323 18.41 1.00 -8.77
CA ASP A 323 19.57 1.08 -7.87
C ASP A 323 20.62 2.11 -8.35
N LYS A 324 20.81 2.22 -9.67
CA LYS A 324 21.70 3.24 -10.26
C LYS A 324 21.17 4.65 -9.98
N ILE A 325 19.89 4.90 -10.27
CA ILE A 325 19.26 6.21 -10.07
C ILE A 325 19.23 6.55 -8.59
N LEU A 326 18.86 5.59 -7.71
CA LEU A 326 18.80 5.79 -6.26
C LEU A 326 20.17 6.21 -5.69
N ARG A 327 21.24 5.51 -6.07
CA ARG A 327 22.59 5.88 -5.64
C ARG A 327 22.99 7.27 -6.12
N ALA A 328 22.71 7.61 -7.38
CA ALA A 328 23.02 8.93 -7.93
C ALA A 328 22.22 10.04 -7.22
N ALA A 329 20.93 9.81 -6.97
CA ALA A 329 20.07 10.76 -6.26
C ALA A 329 20.49 10.98 -4.81
N ILE A 330 20.87 9.89 -4.10
CA ILE A 330 21.39 9.99 -2.72
C ILE A 330 22.71 10.78 -2.72
N ALA A 331 23.65 10.46 -3.62
CA ALA A 331 24.92 11.18 -3.71
C ALA A 331 24.70 12.67 -3.96
N GLN A 332 23.80 13.03 -4.88
CA GLN A 332 23.47 14.42 -5.16
C GLN A 332 22.92 15.14 -3.91
N VAL A 333 22.04 14.50 -3.12
CA VAL A 333 21.52 15.09 -1.87
C VAL A 333 22.60 15.21 -0.82
N GLU A 334 23.50 14.24 -0.70
CA GLU A 334 24.59 14.24 0.30
C GLU A 334 25.67 15.30 0.00
N GLU A 335 25.85 15.66 -1.28
CA GLU A 335 26.75 16.74 -1.71
C GLU A 335 26.15 18.14 -1.50
N TRP A 336 24.86 18.28 -1.27
CA TRP A 336 24.26 19.59 -1.03
C TRP A 336 24.80 20.25 0.24
N PRO A 337 24.92 21.61 0.25
CA PRO A 337 25.16 22.35 1.48
C PRO A 337 24.13 22.01 2.55
N GLU A 338 24.53 22.09 3.83
CA GLU A 338 23.67 21.75 4.96
C GLU A 338 22.33 22.50 4.95
N ALA A 339 22.35 23.78 4.59
CA ALA A 339 21.13 24.59 4.46
C ALA A 339 20.13 23.98 3.45
N LYS A 340 20.60 23.46 2.30
CA LYS A 340 19.74 22.82 1.31
C LYS A 340 19.26 21.45 1.78
N ARG A 341 20.09 20.68 2.50
CA ARG A 341 19.69 19.39 3.09
C ARG A 341 18.64 19.51 4.21
N ARG A 342 18.53 20.68 4.84
CA ARG A 342 17.54 20.96 5.89
C ARG A 342 16.19 21.41 5.35
N ARG A 343 16.04 21.63 4.05
CA ARG A 343 14.77 22.07 3.43
C ARG A 343 13.66 21.03 3.60
N SER A 344 12.44 21.50 3.61
CA SER A 344 11.25 20.67 3.87
C SER A 344 10.83 19.80 2.69
N ALA A 345 11.36 20.02 1.48
CA ALA A 345 11.12 19.19 0.31
C ALA A 345 12.35 19.14 -0.59
N TYR A 346 12.45 18.10 -1.40
CA TYR A 346 13.58 17.88 -2.29
C TYR A 346 13.11 17.77 -3.75
N VAL A 347 13.83 18.43 -4.65
CA VAL A 347 13.77 18.20 -6.09
C VAL A 347 15.15 17.76 -6.55
N VAL A 348 15.23 16.58 -7.16
CA VAL A 348 16.46 15.92 -7.57
C VAL A 348 16.32 15.54 -9.03
N TRP A 349 17.35 15.73 -9.85
CA TRP A 349 17.26 15.48 -11.30
C TRP A 349 18.53 14.89 -11.90
N GLY A 350 18.37 14.21 -13.03
CA GLY A 350 19.48 13.67 -13.79
C GLY A 350 19.14 13.53 -15.27
N ALA A 351 20.09 13.89 -16.14
CA ALA A 351 19.89 13.89 -17.59
C ALA A 351 19.65 12.50 -18.19
N ASP A 352 20.24 11.45 -17.57
CA ASP A 352 20.20 10.07 -18.10
C ASP A 352 19.28 9.15 -17.26
N TRP A 353 18.37 9.73 -16.50
CA TRP A 353 17.46 8.94 -15.68
C TRP A 353 16.27 8.44 -16.49
N HIS A 354 15.81 7.23 -16.18
CA HIS A 354 14.70 6.61 -16.89
C HIS A 354 13.36 7.02 -16.30
N GLU A 355 12.48 7.66 -17.08
CA GLU A 355 11.18 8.19 -16.62
C GLU A 355 10.26 7.12 -16.03
N GLY A 356 10.27 5.87 -16.52
CA GLY A 356 9.47 4.76 -16.00
C GLY A 356 9.87 4.30 -14.58
N VAL A 357 11.03 4.74 -14.07
CA VAL A 357 11.60 4.27 -12.79
C VAL A 357 11.68 5.36 -11.72
N ILE A 358 11.78 6.64 -12.11
CA ILE A 358 11.96 7.76 -11.15
C ILE A 358 10.88 7.80 -10.06
N GLY A 359 9.64 7.39 -10.35
CA GLY A 359 8.56 7.34 -9.35
C GLY A 359 8.82 6.36 -8.21
N ILE A 360 9.47 5.22 -8.51
CA ILE A 360 9.87 4.24 -7.48
C ILE A 360 10.99 4.82 -6.62
N VAL A 361 11.98 5.43 -7.26
CA VAL A 361 13.11 6.06 -6.55
C VAL A 361 12.63 7.24 -5.68
N ALA A 362 11.65 8.04 -6.15
CA ALA A 362 11.04 9.10 -5.35
C ALA A 362 10.44 8.55 -4.05
N SER A 363 9.71 7.41 -4.10
CA SER A 363 9.17 6.75 -2.90
C SER A 363 10.29 6.36 -1.93
N ARG A 364 11.39 5.77 -2.43
CA ARG A 364 12.53 5.40 -1.58
C ARG A 364 13.24 6.59 -0.93
N LEU A 365 13.29 7.73 -1.62
CA LEU A 365 13.85 8.95 -1.03
C LEU A 365 12.90 9.54 0.02
N VAL A 366 11.58 9.49 -0.18
CA VAL A 366 10.60 9.87 0.84
C VAL A 366 10.76 9.00 2.09
N GLU A 367 10.89 7.68 1.94
CA GLU A 367 11.13 6.76 3.05
C GLU A 367 12.44 7.07 3.80
N ARG A 368 13.51 7.42 3.06
CA ARG A 368 14.82 7.72 3.63
C ARG A 368 14.87 9.05 4.36
N TYR A 369 14.30 10.11 3.77
CA TYR A 369 14.46 11.48 4.26
C TYR A 369 13.23 12.03 4.97
N HIS A 370 12.10 11.35 4.87
CA HIS A 370 10.79 11.75 5.39
C HIS A 370 10.41 13.18 4.95
N ARG A 371 10.45 13.42 3.65
CA ARG A 371 10.12 14.69 2.99
C ARG A 371 9.42 14.44 1.66
N PRO A 372 8.57 15.37 1.20
CA PRO A 372 8.12 15.35 -0.20
C PRO A 372 9.32 15.40 -1.14
N VAL A 373 9.31 14.53 -2.14
CA VAL A 373 10.39 14.41 -3.13
C VAL A 373 9.82 14.42 -4.53
N VAL A 374 10.41 15.23 -5.41
CA VAL A 374 10.20 15.18 -6.86
C VAL A 374 11.49 14.75 -7.53
N LEU A 375 11.45 13.65 -8.29
CA LEU A 375 12.54 13.27 -9.19
C LEU A 375 12.20 13.68 -10.63
N ILE A 376 13.19 14.21 -11.34
CA ILE A 376 13.05 14.65 -12.73
C ILE A 376 14.08 13.92 -13.58
N ALA A 377 13.59 13.25 -14.63
CA ALA A 377 14.39 12.58 -15.64
C ALA A 377 14.55 13.48 -16.85
N GLY A 378 15.80 13.73 -17.22
CA GLY A 378 16.12 14.46 -18.44
C GLY A 378 15.94 13.57 -19.66
N THR A 379 15.24 14.11 -20.66
CA THR A 379 15.09 13.51 -21.99
C THR A 379 15.20 14.62 -23.03
N ASP A 380 15.22 14.27 -24.31
CA ASP A 380 15.15 15.26 -25.37
C ASP A 380 13.80 16.01 -25.29
N GLY A 381 13.84 17.34 -25.22
CA GLY A 381 12.66 18.19 -25.11
C GLY A 381 12.20 18.47 -23.67
N LEU A 382 10.93 18.21 -23.37
CA LEU A 382 10.37 18.40 -22.02
C LEU A 382 10.76 17.23 -21.10
N TRP A 383 11.39 17.56 -19.97
CA TRP A 383 11.75 16.58 -18.96
C TRP A 383 10.51 16.09 -18.20
N LYS A 384 10.55 14.83 -17.77
CA LYS A 384 9.46 14.19 -17.02
C LYS A 384 9.80 14.09 -15.54
N GLY A 385 8.86 14.46 -14.68
CA GLY A 385 9.01 14.36 -13.24
C GLY A 385 7.99 13.46 -12.60
N SER A 386 8.38 12.82 -11.51
CA SER A 386 7.48 12.04 -10.64
C SER A 386 7.73 12.41 -9.20
N GLY A 387 6.67 12.86 -8.52
CA GLY A 387 6.71 13.25 -7.12
C GLY A 387 6.04 12.21 -6.22
N ARG A 388 6.55 12.13 -4.99
CA ARG A 388 5.97 11.36 -3.88
C ARG A 388 5.99 12.21 -2.62
N SER A 389 5.02 11.98 -1.74
CA SER A 389 4.79 12.84 -0.58
C SER A 389 4.74 12.09 0.73
N ILE A 390 4.83 12.85 1.82
CA ILE A 390 4.51 12.42 3.18
C ILE A 390 3.02 12.71 3.49
N PRO A 391 2.40 12.04 4.47
CA PRO A 391 0.98 12.21 4.77
C PRO A 391 0.53 13.65 5.05
N SER A 392 1.40 14.46 5.67
CA SER A 392 1.09 15.85 6.03
C SER A 392 1.13 16.84 4.85
N PHE A 393 1.57 16.42 3.64
CA PHE A 393 1.78 17.34 2.53
C PHE A 393 0.92 16.99 1.30
N ASP A 394 0.19 17.97 0.80
CA ASP A 394 -0.55 17.85 -0.45
C ASP A 394 0.35 18.18 -1.66
N LEU A 395 0.85 17.13 -2.29
CA LEU A 395 1.74 17.26 -3.44
C LEU A 395 1.05 17.89 -4.64
N HIS A 396 -0.19 17.48 -4.95
CA HIS A 396 -0.94 18.01 -6.09
C HIS A 396 -1.21 19.51 -5.93
N GLY A 397 -1.70 19.93 -4.77
CA GLY A 397 -1.92 21.34 -4.47
C GLY A 397 -0.63 22.18 -4.50
N ALA A 398 0.50 21.60 -4.07
CA ALA A 398 1.80 22.26 -4.12
C ALA A 398 2.33 22.41 -5.56
N LEU A 399 2.15 21.40 -6.42
CA LEU A 399 2.49 21.50 -7.84
C LEU A 399 1.61 22.53 -8.55
N GLY A 400 0.32 22.59 -8.22
CA GLY A 400 -0.60 23.63 -8.72
C GLY A 400 -0.12 25.05 -8.40
N ALA A 401 0.38 25.28 -7.18
CA ALA A 401 0.97 26.57 -6.79
C ALA A 401 2.27 26.89 -7.55
N CYS A 402 2.94 25.89 -8.09
CA CYS A 402 4.17 26.02 -8.90
C CYS A 402 3.91 25.87 -10.41
N SER A 403 2.66 25.89 -10.87
CA SER A 403 2.25 25.58 -12.26
C SER A 403 2.93 26.46 -13.32
N THR A 404 3.30 27.69 -12.98
CA THR A 404 4.01 28.61 -13.89
C THR A 404 5.37 28.11 -14.38
N PHE A 405 5.96 27.15 -13.67
CA PHE A 405 7.22 26.49 -14.04
C PHE A 405 7.00 25.22 -14.85
N LEU A 406 5.79 24.66 -14.87
CA LEU A 406 5.47 23.35 -15.38
C LEU A 406 4.81 23.42 -16.76
N GLY A 407 5.07 22.46 -17.62
CA GLY A 407 4.34 22.27 -18.87
C GLY A 407 2.98 21.59 -18.63
N ARG A 408 2.97 20.49 -17.90
CA ARG A 408 1.79 19.77 -17.44
C ARG A 408 2.07 19.18 -16.06
N PHE A 409 1.02 18.99 -15.27
CA PHE A 409 1.08 18.20 -14.04
C PHE A 409 -0.26 17.54 -13.78
N GLY A 410 -0.25 16.46 -12.99
CA GLY A 410 -1.47 15.74 -12.60
C GLY A 410 -1.15 14.67 -11.57
N GLY A 411 -2.19 14.15 -10.93
CA GLY A 411 -2.07 13.12 -9.90
C GLY A 411 -2.87 13.46 -8.65
N HIS A 412 -2.42 12.93 -7.52
CA HIS A 412 -3.14 13.00 -6.25
C HIS A 412 -2.27 13.59 -5.13
N ARG A 413 -2.86 13.73 -3.95
CA ARG A 413 -2.18 14.23 -2.75
C ARG A 413 -0.83 13.56 -2.46
N ALA A 414 -0.73 12.22 -2.65
CA ALA A 414 0.45 11.43 -2.30
C ALA A 414 1.45 11.22 -3.44
N ALA A 415 0.98 11.27 -4.69
CA ALA A 415 1.79 10.97 -5.88
C ALA A 415 1.30 11.79 -7.07
N ALA A 416 2.24 12.37 -7.81
CA ALA A 416 1.92 13.19 -8.98
C ALA A 416 3.02 13.09 -10.03
N GLY A 417 2.63 13.28 -11.30
CA GLY A 417 3.53 13.42 -12.43
C GLY A 417 3.57 14.86 -12.94
N LEU A 418 4.66 15.22 -13.61
CA LEU A 418 4.80 16.53 -14.24
C LEU A 418 5.68 16.47 -15.51
N SER A 419 5.57 17.51 -16.34
CA SER A 419 6.56 17.80 -17.38
C SER A 419 7.09 19.22 -17.21
N ILE A 420 8.37 19.43 -17.51
CA ILE A 420 9.07 20.68 -17.25
C ILE A 420 10.17 20.93 -18.29
N ALA A 421 10.38 22.18 -18.67
CA ALA A 421 11.51 22.55 -19.50
C ALA A 421 12.83 22.54 -18.68
N PRO A 422 13.97 22.13 -19.26
CA PRO A 422 15.22 21.98 -18.53
C PRO A 422 15.67 23.25 -17.78
N ASP A 423 15.49 24.41 -18.40
CA ASP A 423 15.84 25.73 -17.84
C ASP A 423 14.92 26.16 -16.67
N ARG A 424 13.81 25.47 -16.46
CA ARG A 424 12.85 25.73 -15.38
C ARG A 424 13.05 24.85 -14.16
N VAL A 425 13.90 23.83 -14.22
CA VAL A 425 14.06 22.85 -13.14
C VAL A 425 14.59 23.48 -11.85
N GLU A 426 15.64 24.30 -11.92
CA GLU A 426 16.17 24.98 -10.72
C GLU A 426 15.20 26.01 -10.14
N PRO A 427 14.59 26.91 -10.92
CA PRO A 427 13.55 27.81 -10.40
C PRO A 427 12.38 27.07 -9.77
N PHE A 428 11.92 25.97 -10.37
CA PHE A 428 10.89 25.11 -9.80
C PHE A 428 11.34 24.50 -8.47
N ALA A 429 12.56 24.00 -8.37
CA ALA A 429 13.09 23.38 -7.15
C ALA A 429 13.08 24.36 -5.97
N GLU A 430 13.47 25.61 -6.20
CA GLU A 430 13.44 26.66 -5.19
C GLU A 430 12.01 27.01 -4.77
N ALA A 431 11.10 27.20 -5.73
CA ALA A 431 9.70 27.52 -5.48
C ALA A 431 8.97 26.39 -4.73
N PHE A 432 9.21 25.13 -5.15
CA PHE A 432 8.59 23.95 -4.51
C PHE A 432 9.08 23.77 -3.07
N ALA A 433 10.38 23.92 -2.81
CA ALA A 433 10.91 23.82 -1.47
C ALA A 433 10.42 24.97 -0.56
N ALA A 434 10.37 26.20 -1.07
CA ALA A 434 9.81 27.35 -0.32
C ALA A 434 8.31 27.13 -0.01
N ARG A 435 7.55 26.54 -0.94
CA ARG A 435 6.14 26.20 -0.71
C ARG A 435 6.00 25.15 0.41
N ALA A 436 6.85 24.13 0.41
CA ALA A 436 6.84 23.11 1.45
C ALA A 436 7.21 23.68 2.83
N GLU A 437 8.19 24.59 2.91
CA GLU A 437 8.57 25.29 4.14
C GLU A 437 7.42 26.13 4.73
N GLY A 438 6.56 26.69 3.87
CA GLY A 438 5.40 27.44 4.31
C GLY A 438 4.21 26.58 4.75
N LEU A 439 4.22 25.27 4.46
CA LEU A 439 3.12 24.34 4.75
C LEU A 439 3.43 23.30 5.81
N LEU A 440 4.69 22.95 6.00
CA LEU A 440 5.11 21.86 6.89
C LEU A 440 5.75 22.46 8.16
N ALA A 441 5.28 21.99 9.30
CA ALA A 441 5.93 22.25 10.58
C ALA A 441 7.11 21.26 10.79
N PRO A 442 8.08 21.57 11.68
CA PRO A 442 9.19 20.67 11.98
C PRO A 442 8.74 19.26 12.41
N GLU A 443 7.61 19.16 13.10
CA GLU A 443 7.00 17.92 13.59
C GLU A 443 6.52 17.03 12.44
N ASP A 444 6.04 17.61 11.35
CA ASP A 444 5.62 16.89 10.13
C ASP A 444 6.79 16.18 9.44
N LEU A 445 8.00 16.64 9.67
CA LEU A 445 9.23 16.10 9.10
C LEU A 445 9.89 15.01 9.97
N VAL A 446 9.26 14.66 11.09
CA VAL A 446 9.68 13.57 11.98
C VAL A 446 8.86 12.32 11.66
N PRO A 447 9.51 11.22 11.25
CA PRO A 447 8.76 10.00 10.91
C PRO A 447 8.12 9.41 12.16
N ALA A 448 6.79 9.21 12.12
CA ALA A 448 6.04 8.56 13.18
C ALA A 448 5.80 7.08 12.88
N THR A 449 6.04 6.22 13.86
CA THR A 449 5.70 4.79 13.81
C THR A 449 4.41 4.57 14.57
N VAL A 450 3.34 4.20 13.88
CA VAL A 450 2.08 3.83 14.54
C VAL A 450 2.22 2.46 15.18
N VAL A 451 1.94 2.38 16.48
CA VAL A 451 1.95 1.16 17.29
C VAL A 451 0.52 0.70 17.52
N ASP A 452 0.25 -0.58 17.30
CA ASP A 452 -1.08 -1.17 17.51
C ASP A 452 -1.29 -1.64 18.96
N ALA A 453 -0.23 -2.09 19.65
CA ALA A 453 -0.30 -2.45 21.07
C ALA A 453 1.06 -2.30 21.76
N VAL A 454 1.04 -1.86 23.03
CA VAL A 454 2.20 -1.89 23.92
C VAL A 454 2.14 -3.20 24.73
N LEU A 455 3.22 -3.95 24.74
CA LEU A 455 3.28 -5.21 25.49
C LEU A 455 3.14 -4.94 27.01
N PRO A 456 2.17 -5.56 27.68
CA PRO A 456 2.10 -5.50 29.14
C PRO A 456 3.29 -6.21 29.79
N ARG A 457 3.56 -5.92 31.07
CA ARG A 457 4.63 -6.60 31.81
C ARG A 457 4.37 -8.11 31.86
N GLY A 458 5.43 -8.91 31.62
CA GLY A 458 5.35 -10.37 31.64
C GLY A 458 4.62 -10.99 30.43
N ALA A 459 4.25 -10.19 29.43
CA ALA A 459 3.65 -10.73 28.19
C ALA A 459 4.64 -11.67 27.51
N LYS A 460 4.17 -12.89 27.22
CA LYS A 460 4.93 -13.89 26.47
C LYS A 460 4.62 -13.78 24.98
N LEU A 461 5.66 -13.80 24.17
CA LEU A 461 5.54 -13.86 22.72
C LEU A 461 5.50 -15.33 22.32
N THR A 462 4.33 -15.84 22.00
CA THR A 462 4.10 -17.26 21.70
C THR A 462 3.75 -17.50 20.24
N LEU A 463 3.77 -18.75 19.79
CA LEU A 463 3.33 -19.12 18.44
C LEU A 463 1.81 -18.88 18.28
N GLU A 464 1.02 -19.11 19.32
CA GLU A 464 -0.41 -18.84 19.33
C GLU A 464 -0.67 -17.34 19.07
N LEU A 465 0.10 -16.44 19.67
CA LEU A 465 -0.01 -15.01 19.38
C LEU A 465 0.39 -14.69 17.94
N CYS A 466 1.41 -15.39 17.38
CA CYS A 466 1.75 -15.23 15.96
C CYS A 466 0.57 -15.62 15.05
N GLU A 467 -0.12 -16.72 15.38
CA GLU A 467 -1.30 -17.18 14.64
C GLU A 467 -2.47 -16.21 14.73
N GLU A 468 -2.78 -15.72 15.93
CA GLU A 468 -3.82 -14.71 16.13
C GLU A 468 -3.57 -13.44 15.31
N LEU A 469 -2.34 -12.91 15.36
CA LEU A 469 -1.98 -11.72 14.60
C LEU A 469 -1.98 -11.97 13.10
N ARG A 470 -1.60 -13.17 12.65
CA ARG A 470 -1.68 -13.59 11.25
C ARG A 470 -3.11 -13.67 10.73
N ALA A 471 -4.10 -14.01 11.58
CA ALA A 471 -5.51 -14.02 11.21
C ALA A 471 -6.07 -12.63 10.82
N LEU A 472 -5.36 -11.55 11.16
CA LEU A 472 -5.69 -10.20 10.73
C LEU A 472 -5.31 -9.93 9.24
N ALA A 473 -4.52 -10.80 8.61
CA ALA A 473 -4.15 -10.67 7.19
C ALA A 473 -5.38 -10.82 6.25
N PRO A 474 -5.31 -10.35 4.98
CA PRO A 474 -4.16 -9.78 4.29
C PRO A 474 -3.83 -8.36 4.74
N PHE A 475 -2.52 -8.05 4.82
CA PHE A 475 -2.04 -6.73 5.20
C PHE A 475 -1.72 -5.89 3.97
N GLY A 476 -2.00 -4.59 4.06
CA GLY A 476 -1.76 -3.60 3.02
C GLY A 476 -2.31 -2.23 3.43
N LEU A 477 -2.74 -1.41 2.45
CA LEU A 477 -3.32 -0.11 2.73
C LEU A 477 -4.58 -0.26 3.59
N ALA A 478 -4.78 0.63 4.56
CA ALA A 478 -5.84 0.65 5.57
C ALA A 478 -5.89 -0.56 6.53
N ASN A 479 -5.15 -1.64 6.25
CA ASN A 479 -4.93 -2.76 7.17
C ASN A 479 -3.43 -3.11 7.25
N PRO A 480 -2.58 -2.24 7.83
CA PRO A 480 -1.13 -2.48 7.89
C PRO A 480 -0.78 -3.70 8.76
N ASP A 481 0.42 -4.25 8.55
CA ASP A 481 0.99 -5.25 9.48
C ASP A 481 0.95 -4.74 10.92
N VAL A 482 0.64 -5.62 11.86
CA VAL A 482 0.60 -5.28 13.28
C VAL A 482 1.99 -4.90 13.79
N THR A 483 2.06 -3.73 14.42
CA THR A 483 3.26 -3.23 15.09
C THR A 483 3.06 -3.26 16.60
N LEU A 484 3.82 -4.12 17.27
CA LEU A 484 3.88 -4.20 18.72
C LEU A 484 5.04 -3.34 19.24
N LEU A 485 4.91 -2.79 20.44
CA LEU A 485 5.98 -2.10 21.15
C LEU A 485 6.37 -2.88 22.41
N ALA A 486 7.64 -3.23 22.51
CA ALA A 486 8.27 -3.73 23.74
C ALA A 486 9.04 -2.57 24.39
N PRO A 487 8.50 -1.94 25.44
CA PRO A 487 9.14 -0.79 26.07
C PRO A 487 10.21 -1.18 27.07
N GLY A 488 11.24 -0.32 27.22
CA GLY A 488 12.26 -0.41 28.24
C GLY A 488 13.16 -1.64 28.17
N CYS A 489 13.45 -2.11 26.96
CA CYS A 489 14.22 -3.32 26.70
C CYS A 489 15.74 -3.08 26.76
N GLU A 490 16.49 -4.11 27.16
CA GLU A 490 17.93 -4.22 26.95
C GLU A 490 18.19 -5.11 25.73
N LEU A 491 19.23 -4.78 24.95
CA LEU A 491 19.60 -5.50 23.73
C LEU A 491 20.87 -6.31 23.98
N GLY A 492 20.76 -7.63 23.96
CA GLY A 492 21.87 -8.55 24.17
C GLY A 492 22.27 -9.31 22.90
N GLU A 493 23.43 -9.97 22.91
CA GLU A 493 23.91 -10.82 21.82
C GLU A 493 23.90 -10.15 20.41
N LEU A 494 24.26 -8.89 20.35
CA LEU A 494 24.25 -8.07 19.14
C LEU A 494 25.28 -8.58 18.13
N ALA A 495 24.82 -8.97 16.94
CA ALA A 495 25.65 -9.42 15.84
C ALA A 495 25.10 -8.98 14.49
N THR A 496 25.99 -8.67 13.54
CA THR A 496 25.60 -8.45 12.14
C THR A 496 25.45 -9.79 11.42
N VAL A 497 24.49 -9.86 10.48
CA VAL A 497 24.24 -11.02 9.61
C VAL A 497 24.02 -10.55 8.17
N GLY A 498 24.10 -11.49 7.20
CA GLY A 498 23.89 -11.15 5.79
C GLY A 498 24.93 -10.16 5.26
N ASP A 499 26.20 -10.49 5.33
CA ASP A 499 27.33 -9.63 4.90
C ASP A 499 27.34 -8.26 5.58
N GLY A 500 26.95 -8.21 6.85
CA GLY A 500 26.90 -6.95 7.62
C GLY A 500 25.68 -6.06 7.35
N LYS A 501 24.75 -6.48 6.50
CA LYS A 501 23.59 -5.67 6.13
C LYS A 501 22.51 -5.60 7.20
N HIS A 502 22.34 -6.67 7.97
CA HIS A 502 21.25 -6.81 8.96
C HIS A 502 21.83 -6.96 10.36
N LEU A 503 21.02 -6.68 11.36
CA LEU A 503 21.40 -6.82 12.77
C LEU A 503 20.51 -7.87 13.43
N ARG A 504 21.12 -8.81 14.13
CA ARG A 504 20.46 -9.80 14.99
C ARG A 504 20.82 -9.52 16.45
N PHE A 505 19.84 -9.66 17.35
CA PHE A 505 20.04 -9.51 18.78
C PHE A 505 18.94 -10.21 19.57
N ARG A 506 19.13 -10.31 20.90
CA ARG A 506 18.10 -10.76 21.84
C ARG A 506 17.53 -9.55 22.55
N VAL A 507 16.21 -9.57 22.73
CA VAL A 507 15.49 -8.54 23.48
C VAL A 507 15.25 -9.07 24.89
N GLN A 508 15.80 -8.38 25.89
CA GLN A 508 15.57 -8.66 27.30
C GLN A 508 14.66 -7.59 27.89
N ARG A 509 13.70 -7.99 28.68
CA ARG A 509 12.74 -7.08 29.30
C ARG A 509 12.37 -7.57 30.70
N ASP A 510 12.38 -6.67 31.67
CA ASP A 510 12.09 -6.98 33.08
C ASP A 510 12.90 -8.20 33.62
N GLY A 511 14.14 -8.37 33.18
CA GLY A 511 15.01 -9.50 33.53
C GLY A 511 14.67 -10.83 32.82
N HIS A 512 13.75 -10.82 31.87
CA HIS A 512 13.35 -12.01 31.09
C HIS A 512 13.68 -11.83 29.61
N ASP A 513 14.02 -12.94 28.98
CA ASP A 513 14.22 -12.99 27.54
C ASP A 513 12.87 -12.89 26.80
N ALA A 514 12.67 -11.82 26.05
CA ALA A 514 11.47 -11.62 25.22
C ALA A 514 11.60 -12.26 23.83
N GLY A 515 12.80 -12.75 23.44
CA GLY A 515 13.01 -13.48 22.19
C GLY A 515 14.09 -12.93 21.27
N GLY A 516 14.34 -13.68 20.20
CA GLY A 516 15.29 -13.30 19.15
C GLY A 516 14.70 -12.25 18.20
N ALA A 517 15.49 -11.24 17.89
CA ALA A 517 15.11 -10.13 17.01
C ALA A 517 16.00 -10.05 15.77
N ILE A 518 15.43 -9.65 14.65
CA ILE A 518 16.12 -9.33 13.41
C ILE A 518 15.74 -7.93 12.94
N ALA A 519 16.72 -7.07 12.68
CA ALA A 519 16.54 -5.73 12.13
C ALA A 519 17.16 -5.65 10.74
N PHE A 520 16.32 -5.78 9.72
CA PHE A 520 16.75 -5.73 8.33
C PHE A 520 17.27 -4.35 7.93
N GLY A 521 18.40 -4.31 7.19
CA GLY A 521 19.02 -3.08 6.72
C GLY A 521 19.67 -2.20 7.81
N GLN A 522 19.76 -2.67 9.06
CA GLN A 522 20.25 -1.88 10.20
C GLN A 522 21.64 -2.31 10.70
N GLY A 523 22.41 -3.07 9.92
CA GLY A 523 23.74 -3.53 10.32
C GLY A 523 24.70 -2.41 10.71
N THR A 524 24.61 -1.25 10.06
CA THR A 524 25.42 -0.05 10.37
C THR A 524 25.13 0.57 11.74
N LYS A 525 24.03 0.20 12.40
CA LYS A 525 23.64 0.70 13.71
C LYS A 525 24.21 -0.12 14.89
N LEU A 526 25.02 -1.14 14.62
CA LEU A 526 25.56 -2.06 15.62
C LEU A 526 26.24 -1.29 16.79
N ASP A 527 27.13 -0.34 16.49
CA ASP A 527 27.88 0.39 17.52
C ASP A 527 27.00 1.31 18.36
N ARG A 528 25.89 1.79 17.80
CA ARG A 528 24.89 2.54 18.57
C ARG A 528 24.23 1.65 19.61
N TYR A 529 23.75 0.47 19.21
CA TYR A 529 22.99 -0.44 20.08
C TYR A 529 23.87 -1.24 21.06
N ARG A 530 25.20 -1.19 20.92
CA ARG A 530 26.16 -1.70 21.91
C ARG A 530 26.33 -0.79 23.13
N ARG A 531 25.82 0.45 23.05
CA ARG A 531 25.86 1.34 24.21
C ARG A 531 24.87 0.83 25.25
N GLU A 532 25.29 0.93 26.53
CA GLU A 532 24.39 0.66 27.64
C GLU A 532 23.22 1.64 27.61
N GLY A 533 22.00 1.13 27.73
CA GLY A 533 20.78 1.91 27.70
C GLY A 533 19.55 1.03 27.57
N ARG A 534 18.40 1.62 27.82
CA ARG A 534 17.10 0.98 27.58
C ARG A 534 16.50 1.52 26.30
N TYR A 535 15.80 0.64 25.60
CA TYR A 535 15.23 0.91 24.30
C TYR A 535 13.76 0.50 24.24
N ASP A 536 12.97 1.28 23.53
CA ASP A 536 11.63 0.89 23.12
C ASP A 536 11.72 0.25 21.72
N VAL A 537 11.38 -1.03 21.62
CA VAL A 537 11.51 -1.79 20.37
C VAL A 537 10.14 -1.95 19.71
N ALA A 538 9.94 -1.29 18.57
CA ALA A 538 8.78 -1.48 17.72
C ALA A 538 9.06 -2.60 16.71
N PHE A 539 8.20 -3.63 16.67
CA PHE A 539 8.43 -4.83 15.89
C PHE A 539 7.13 -5.46 15.39
N ARG A 540 7.25 -6.29 14.38
CA ARG A 540 6.24 -7.25 13.93
C ARG A 540 6.60 -8.62 14.50
N LEU A 541 5.64 -9.32 15.08
CA LEU A 541 5.80 -10.69 15.55
C LEU A 541 5.46 -11.66 14.42
N GLN A 542 6.36 -12.61 14.15
CA GLN A 542 6.13 -13.65 13.16
C GLN A 542 6.79 -14.97 13.54
N GLU A 543 6.40 -16.05 12.89
CA GLU A 543 7.06 -17.35 13.00
C GLU A 543 8.40 -17.34 12.26
N ASN A 544 9.42 -17.88 12.88
CA ASN A 544 10.71 -18.15 12.27
C ASN A 544 10.90 -19.66 12.14
N HIS A 545 11.06 -20.13 10.92
CA HIS A 545 11.32 -21.52 10.59
C HIS A 545 12.82 -21.70 10.33
N TRP A 546 13.53 -22.28 11.28
CA TRP A 546 14.97 -22.48 11.18
C TRP A 546 15.38 -23.89 11.67
N ASN A 547 16.10 -24.63 10.83
CA ASN A 547 16.58 -25.97 11.14
C ASN A 547 15.52 -26.93 11.71
N GLY A 548 14.28 -26.88 11.15
CA GLY A 548 13.17 -27.73 11.58
C GLY A 548 12.50 -27.26 12.88
N THR A 549 12.96 -26.18 13.49
CA THR A 549 12.34 -25.57 14.67
C THR A 549 11.53 -24.33 14.26
N VAL A 550 10.32 -24.21 14.83
CA VAL A 550 9.48 -23.03 14.68
C VAL A 550 9.50 -22.26 15.99
N SER A 551 9.77 -20.96 15.92
CA SER A 551 9.82 -20.09 17.10
C SER A 551 9.31 -18.68 16.79
N PRO A 552 8.77 -17.96 17.77
CA PRO A 552 8.44 -16.55 17.59
C PRO A 552 9.70 -15.72 17.33
N GLN A 553 9.61 -14.78 16.41
CA GLN A 553 10.70 -13.84 16.08
C GLN A 553 10.16 -12.40 16.00
N LEU A 554 10.93 -11.49 16.59
CA LEU A 554 10.68 -10.07 16.48
C LEU A 554 11.36 -9.53 15.20
N VAL A 555 10.56 -9.16 14.21
CA VAL A 555 11.05 -8.43 13.03
C VAL A 555 10.99 -6.95 13.33
N VAL A 556 12.14 -6.38 13.66
CA VAL A 556 12.26 -5.00 14.15
C VAL A 556 11.94 -4.01 13.04
N ARG A 557 11.00 -3.12 13.32
CA ARG A 557 10.70 -1.96 12.48
C ARG A 557 11.57 -0.78 12.86
N ARG A 558 11.60 -0.47 14.16
CA ARG A 558 12.38 0.65 14.70
C ARG A 558 12.75 0.42 16.17
N VAL A 559 13.86 0.99 16.56
CA VAL A 559 14.32 1.03 17.95
C VAL A 559 14.41 2.50 18.34
N PHE A 560 13.78 2.86 19.45
CA PHE A 560 13.81 4.20 20.04
C PHE A 560 14.61 4.15 21.33
N ASP A 561 15.27 5.23 21.70
CA ASP A 561 15.83 5.37 23.04
C ASP A 561 14.64 5.50 24.02
N ALA A 562 14.62 4.70 25.08
CA ALA A 562 13.59 4.81 26.11
C ALA A 562 13.79 6.12 26.90
N ASP A 563 12.69 6.73 27.35
CA ASP A 563 12.77 7.95 28.14
C ASP A 563 13.36 7.63 29.52
N ASP A 564 14.46 8.31 29.89
CA ASP A 564 15.16 8.10 31.15
C ASP A 564 14.30 8.44 32.38
N ARG A 565 13.25 9.24 32.21
CA ARG A 565 12.33 9.64 33.28
C ARG A 565 11.17 8.67 33.49
N PHE A 566 11.07 7.62 32.65
CA PHE A 566 9.98 6.66 32.78
C PHE A 566 9.81 6.12 34.19
N ASP A 567 10.90 5.73 34.84
CA ASP A 567 10.86 5.14 36.18
C ASP A 567 10.43 6.17 37.25
N GLU A 568 10.85 7.45 37.13
CA GLU A 568 10.44 8.54 38.01
C GLU A 568 8.93 8.80 37.90
N VAL A 569 8.44 9.03 36.68
CA VAL A 569 7.01 9.28 36.40
C VAL A 569 6.15 8.09 36.80
N TYR A 570 6.64 6.87 36.54
CA TYR A 570 5.93 5.65 36.93
C TYR A 570 5.87 5.43 38.44
N ALA A 571 6.97 5.75 39.16
CA ALA A 571 6.96 5.69 40.61
C ALA A 571 6.00 6.73 41.21
N TRP A 572 5.96 7.96 40.66
CA TRP A 572 4.98 8.97 41.04
C TRP A 572 3.54 8.47 40.78
N LEU A 573 3.25 7.92 39.58
CA LEU A 573 1.93 7.40 39.25
C LEU A 573 1.48 6.29 40.22
N ARG A 574 2.40 5.38 40.59
CA ARG A 574 2.11 4.33 41.58
C ARG A 574 1.79 4.90 42.95
N ALA A 575 2.50 5.93 43.40
CA ALA A 575 2.22 6.61 44.68
C ALA A 575 0.82 7.26 44.67
N GLN A 576 0.39 7.77 43.52
CA GLN A 576 -0.97 8.34 43.37
C GLN A 576 -2.08 7.26 43.40
N TRP A 577 -1.77 6.01 43.10
CA TRP A 577 -2.75 4.91 43.14
C TRP A 577 -3.32 4.70 44.54
N ASP A 578 -2.45 4.76 45.55
CA ASP A 578 -2.82 4.52 46.95
C ASP A 578 -3.19 5.84 47.67
N ALA A 579 -3.08 6.99 47.03
CA ALA A 579 -3.33 8.31 47.63
C ALA A 579 -4.84 8.52 47.89
N ARG A 580 -5.18 9.13 49.04
CA ARG A 580 -6.54 9.51 49.39
C ARG A 580 -7.14 10.59 48.49
N GLN A 581 -6.25 11.50 48.04
CA GLN A 581 -6.59 12.55 47.08
C GLN A 581 -5.58 12.44 45.94
N ARG A 582 -6.03 12.15 44.76
CA ARG A 582 -5.22 11.96 43.58
C ARG A 582 -4.97 13.28 42.86
N ASP A 583 -3.80 13.41 42.27
CA ASP A 583 -3.49 14.47 41.34
C ASP A 583 -4.38 14.37 40.07
N ALA A 584 -4.72 15.52 39.47
CA ALA A 584 -5.59 15.57 38.31
C ALA A 584 -5.03 14.81 37.08
N HIS A 585 -3.70 14.87 36.89
CA HIS A 585 -3.07 14.10 35.79
C HIS A 585 -3.09 12.61 36.09
N ALA A 586 -2.83 12.21 37.35
CA ALA A 586 -2.93 10.80 37.74
C ALA A 586 -4.35 10.25 37.54
N GLN A 587 -5.38 11.00 37.95
CA GLN A 587 -6.77 10.60 37.72
C GLN A 587 -7.06 10.43 36.23
N ARG A 588 -6.63 11.38 35.40
CA ARG A 588 -6.80 11.30 33.95
C ARG A 588 -6.08 10.08 33.33
N ILE A 589 -4.86 9.76 33.80
CA ILE A 589 -4.15 8.55 33.36
C ILE A 589 -4.95 7.30 33.74
N PHE A 590 -5.49 7.25 34.96
CA PHE A 590 -6.29 6.10 35.40
C PHE A 590 -7.57 5.97 34.59
N ASP A 591 -8.22 7.08 34.23
CA ASP A 591 -9.41 7.09 33.38
C ASP A 591 -9.07 6.65 31.94
N GLU A 592 -7.99 7.15 31.36
CA GLU A 592 -7.52 6.75 30.01
C GLU A 592 -7.15 5.27 29.93
N LEU A 593 -6.61 4.71 31.00
CA LEU A 593 -6.24 3.30 31.09
C LEU A 593 -7.38 2.42 31.60
N GLU A 594 -8.51 3.01 32.05
CA GLU A 594 -9.62 2.33 32.70
C GLU A 594 -9.17 1.39 33.83
N LEU A 595 -8.26 1.90 34.69
CA LEU A 595 -7.73 1.12 35.79
C LEU A 595 -8.75 1.00 36.91
N GLU A 596 -9.09 -0.25 37.26
CA GLU A 596 -9.94 -0.61 38.39
C GLU A 596 -9.10 -1.24 39.52
N ASP A 597 -9.74 -1.48 40.68
CA ASP A 597 -9.08 -2.11 41.82
C ASP A 597 -8.37 -3.42 41.45
N GLY A 598 -7.05 -3.45 41.61
CA GLY A 598 -6.23 -4.62 41.29
C GLY A 598 -4.94 -4.31 40.51
N GLY A 599 -4.72 -3.04 40.16
CA GLY A 599 -3.49 -2.56 39.52
C GLY A 599 -3.52 -2.65 38.00
N PRO A 600 -2.53 -2.04 37.33
CA PRO A 600 -2.53 -1.87 35.91
C PRO A 600 -2.26 -3.18 35.17
N LYS A 601 -3.24 -3.69 34.45
CA LYS A 601 -3.07 -4.74 33.43
C LYS A 601 -2.48 -4.16 32.13
N ARG A 602 -2.45 -2.82 32.00
CA ARG A 602 -2.01 -2.09 30.82
C ARG A 602 -0.71 -1.34 31.11
N HIS A 603 0.07 -1.11 30.07
CA HIS A 603 1.31 -0.34 30.20
C HIS A 603 0.99 1.16 30.24
N PRO A 604 1.60 1.96 31.16
CA PRO A 604 1.33 3.41 31.28
C PRO A 604 1.54 4.19 30.00
N LEU A 605 2.45 3.78 29.14
CA LEU A 605 2.72 4.38 27.84
C LEU A 605 1.51 4.34 26.89
N GLU A 606 0.46 3.59 27.18
CA GLU A 606 -0.79 3.65 26.41
C GLU A 606 -1.62 4.90 26.74
N SER A 607 -1.40 5.56 27.88
CA SER A 607 -2.00 6.84 28.24
C SER A 607 -1.32 7.99 27.52
N GLU A 608 -2.11 8.86 26.90
CA GLU A 608 -1.62 10.09 26.28
C GLU A 608 -1.08 11.04 27.32
N THR A 609 -1.81 11.21 28.44
CA THR A 609 -1.38 12.06 29.58
C THR A 609 -0.06 11.59 30.18
N PHE A 610 0.15 10.25 30.30
CA PHE A 610 1.42 9.74 30.80
C PHE A 610 2.59 10.09 29.86
N ARG A 611 2.42 9.93 28.55
CA ARG A 611 3.46 10.31 27.57
C ARG A 611 3.74 11.81 27.59
N ALA A 612 2.70 12.65 27.71
CA ALA A 612 2.88 14.11 27.82
C ALA A 612 3.68 14.51 29.08
N LEU A 613 3.51 13.80 30.21
CA LEU A 613 4.32 14.02 31.42
C LEU A 613 5.78 13.61 31.22
N LEU A 614 6.07 12.61 30.40
CA LEU A 614 7.45 12.27 30.04
C LEU A 614 8.09 13.40 29.23
N GLU A 615 7.38 14.00 28.30
CA GLU A 615 7.89 15.06 27.43
C GLU A 615 8.03 16.41 28.15
N GLN A 616 7.13 16.71 29.09
CA GLN A 616 7.03 18.01 29.78
C GLN A 616 7.11 17.90 31.32
N PRO A 617 8.31 17.76 31.90
CA PRO A 617 8.48 17.58 33.34
C PRO A 617 7.98 18.75 34.20
N ALA A 618 7.80 19.93 33.60
CA ALA A 618 7.21 21.08 34.31
C ALA A 618 5.76 20.80 34.76
N LEU A 619 5.04 19.91 34.12
CA LEU A 619 3.66 19.51 34.47
C LEU A 619 3.62 18.74 35.81
N LEU A 620 4.67 17.96 36.13
CA LEU A 620 4.79 17.27 37.42
C LEU A 620 5.13 18.20 38.60
N ARG A 621 5.72 19.39 38.34
CA ARG A 621 6.08 20.36 39.39
C ARG A 621 4.95 21.36 39.66
N ALA A 622 3.97 21.45 38.80
CA ALA A 622 2.80 22.31 38.94
C ALA A 622 1.61 21.58 39.60
N ALA A 623 1.71 20.28 39.82
CA ALA A 623 0.81 19.40 40.55
C ALA A 623 1.32 19.14 41.96
#